data_a0247110c7f74b3fb02caf0a451ce18a
#
_entry.id   a0247110c7f74b3fb02caf0a451ce18a
#
_cell.length_a   1.000
_cell.length_b   1.000
_cell.length_c   1.000
_cell.angle_alpha   90.00
_cell.angle_beta   90.00
_cell.angle_gamma   90.00
#
_symmetry.space_group_name_H-M   'P 1'
#
loop_
_entity.id
_entity.type
_entity.pdbx_description
1 polymer ?
#
loop_
_entity_poly.entity_id
_entity_poly.type
_entity_poly.pdbx_seq_one_letter_code
_entity_poly.pdbx_strand_id
1 'polypeptide(L)'
;MRTALSLLAIVGVSACGLPDDAEFRGAPPSTQQVTVAFPGVSTMSIRPPKEDGSPKGPETAMYYRLSQDMATLLNGSALQLLSVARVMVQLPATTRMGQSRTWGPYAPGGNDPLTYRLVVTQLGNAVFAYTLSARAPSIGASESEFLTVLEGSVTQGITVGNGKGRMTVHFDNRRKVSPQSCEQGRIDFDFDSLGDPALLDITLSQAGSQNPQNRRCKQEPPRDGRFHAEHSQSGSGSFMFDLRTDVHQGDASRPLLETVLLHNRWNENGSGRSDGKIADGEVTSDLRNAGFAERYVTMSQCWNDSGQTVFQITAPEALRLTTTLGQASRCVPPTAELPE
;
A
#
# COMPACT_ATOMS: atom_id res chain seq x y z
N MET A 1 35.87 21.07 -12.82
CA MET A 1 34.59 21.59 -12.26
C MET A 1 34.61 21.32 -10.76
N ARG A 2 34.71 22.38 -9.95
CA ARG A 2 34.81 22.29 -8.48
C ARG A 2 33.38 22.37 -7.91
N THR A 3 32.91 21.28 -7.28
CA THR A 3 31.66 21.23 -6.55
C THR A 3 31.86 21.85 -5.16
N ALA A 4 31.22 22.97 -4.91
CA ALA A 4 31.23 23.63 -3.60
C ALA A 4 30.18 22.91 -2.71
N LEU A 5 30.65 22.24 -1.65
CA LEU A 5 29.86 21.74 -0.55
C LEU A 5 29.53 22.94 0.36
N SER A 6 28.25 23.36 0.37
CA SER A 6 27.78 24.35 1.33
C SER A 6 27.48 23.64 2.65
N LEU A 7 28.35 23.86 3.63
CA LEU A 7 28.13 23.49 5.03
C LEU A 7 27.05 24.40 5.61
N LEU A 8 25.86 23.85 5.91
CA LEU A 8 24.84 24.53 6.68
C LEU A 8 25.23 24.49 8.16
N ALA A 9 25.67 25.62 8.71
CA ALA A 9 25.94 25.77 10.13
C ALA A 9 24.62 25.78 10.91
N ILE A 10 24.33 24.71 11.64
CA ILE A 10 23.24 24.65 12.60
C ILE A 10 23.66 25.44 13.82
N VAL A 11 23.16 26.66 13.95
CA VAL A 11 23.26 27.45 15.17
C VAL A 11 22.37 26.80 16.22
N GLY A 12 23.01 26.12 17.19
CA GLY A 12 22.35 25.57 18.35
C GLY A 12 21.76 26.66 19.24
N VAL A 13 20.50 26.96 19.09
CA VAL A 13 19.74 27.78 20.07
C VAL A 13 19.39 26.84 21.23
N SER A 14 20.10 26.96 22.34
CA SER A 14 19.73 26.33 23.61
C SER A 14 18.40 26.93 24.08
N ALA A 15 17.30 26.31 23.73
CA ALA A 15 15.98 26.71 24.20
C ALA A 15 15.80 26.17 25.62
N CYS A 16 15.92 27.06 26.61
CA CYS A 16 15.51 26.77 27.97
C CYS A 16 14.05 26.33 28.02
N GLY A 17 13.77 25.08 28.48
CA GLY A 17 12.51 24.72 29.09
C GLY A 17 11.29 24.53 28.21
N LEU A 18 11.44 24.26 26.90
CA LEU A 18 10.29 23.84 26.08
C LEU A 18 9.89 22.41 26.45
N PRO A 19 8.60 22.14 26.71
CA PRO A 19 8.12 20.78 26.94
C PRO A 19 8.56 19.87 25.79
N ASP A 20 9.08 18.69 26.14
CA ASP A 20 9.60 17.75 25.17
C ASP A 20 8.44 17.20 24.32
N ASP A 21 8.48 17.45 23.01
CA ASP A 21 7.51 16.89 22.05
C ASP A 21 7.94 15.47 21.60
N ALA A 22 8.97 14.89 22.22
CA ALA A 22 9.53 13.59 21.83
C ALA A 22 8.51 12.45 21.86
N GLU A 23 7.61 12.46 22.83
CA GLU A 23 6.53 11.45 22.94
C GLU A 23 5.58 11.45 21.73
N PHE A 24 5.39 12.62 21.09
CA PHE A 24 4.50 12.76 19.93
C PHE A 24 5.15 12.30 18.60
N ARG A 25 6.49 12.14 18.56
CA ARG A 25 7.23 11.78 17.34
C ARG A 25 6.88 10.40 16.80
N GLY A 26 6.43 9.50 17.68
CA GLY A 26 5.98 8.16 17.33
C GLY A 26 4.48 8.06 17.00
N ALA A 27 3.72 9.15 17.07
CA ALA A 27 2.28 9.11 16.87
C ALA A 27 1.84 8.72 15.45
N PRO A 28 2.44 9.24 14.34
CA PRO A 28 2.22 8.64 13.04
C PRO A 28 2.91 7.27 12.98
N PRO A 29 2.26 6.21 12.43
CA PRO A 29 2.86 4.89 12.37
C PRO A 29 4.20 4.89 11.62
N SER A 30 5.03 3.89 11.88
CA SER A 30 6.23 3.66 11.08
C SER A 30 5.84 3.17 9.68
N THR A 31 6.72 3.40 8.71
CA THR A 31 6.47 2.88 7.35
C THR A 31 6.33 1.36 7.34
N GLN A 32 7.11 0.66 8.16
CA GLN A 32 7.05 -0.81 8.27
C GLN A 32 5.70 -1.34 8.78
N GLN A 33 5.00 -0.57 9.62
CA GLN A 33 3.70 -0.97 10.15
C GLN A 33 2.57 -0.96 9.11
N VAL A 34 2.70 -0.14 8.08
CA VAL A 34 1.64 0.09 7.07
C VAL A 34 2.08 -0.30 5.66
N THR A 35 3.14 -1.08 5.52
CA THR A 35 3.61 -1.60 4.23
C THR A 35 3.51 -3.11 4.15
N VAL A 36 3.06 -3.59 3.02
CA VAL A 36 3.08 -5.00 2.67
C VAL A 36 4.53 -5.41 2.38
N ALA A 37 5.10 -6.24 3.25
CA ALA A 37 6.43 -6.80 3.10
C ALA A 37 6.36 -8.07 2.23
N PHE A 38 6.34 -7.91 0.91
CA PHE A 38 6.34 -9.03 -0.05
C PHE A 38 7.75 -9.25 -0.62
N PRO A 39 8.19 -10.50 -0.87
CA PRO A 39 9.52 -10.76 -1.40
C PRO A 39 9.81 -9.98 -2.69
N GLY A 40 11.00 -9.38 -2.79
CA GLY A 40 11.40 -8.56 -3.93
C GLY A 40 10.76 -7.17 -4.03
N VAL A 41 9.84 -6.80 -3.12
CA VAL A 41 9.32 -5.45 -3.01
C VAL A 41 10.20 -4.64 -2.07
N SER A 42 10.83 -3.59 -2.61
CA SER A 42 11.58 -2.64 -1.77
C SER A 42 10.58 -1.73 -1.04
N THR A 43 10.63 -1.70 0.28
CA THR A 43 9.83 -0.80 1.11
C THR A 43 10.20 0.69 0.92
N MET A 44 11.26 0.98 0.17
CA MET A 44 11.75 2.34 -0.08
C MET A 44 11.63 2.79 -1.54
N SER A 45 11.16 1.96 -2.46
CA SER A 45 11.13 2.30 -3.89
C SER A 45 9.75 2.79 -4.34
N ILE A 46 9.62 4.10 -4.49
CA ILE A 46 8.47 4.76 -5.16
C ILE A 46 8.57 4.63 -6.71
N ARG A 47 9.56 3.91 -7.22
CA ARG A 47 9.71 3.72 -8.68
C ARG A 47 8.99 2.45 -9.12
N PRO A 48 8.02 2.57 -10.06
CA PRO A 48 7.50 1.39 -10.76
C PRO A 48 8.68 0.65 -11.44
N PRO A 49 8.65 -0.69 -11.50
CA PRO A 49 9.65 -1.46 -12.22
C PRO A 49 9.77 -0.92 -13.65
N LYS A 50 10.98 -0.59 -14.08
CA LYS A 50 11.23 -0.35 -15.50
C LYS A 50 11.02 -1.68 -16.22
N GLU A 51 10.14 -1.70 -17.20
CA GLU A 51 10.19 -2.72 -18.26
C GLU A 51 11.53 -2.54 -18.99
N ASP A 52 12.57 -3.20 -18.52
CA ASP A 52 13.76 -3.35 -19.32
C ASP A 52 13.54 -4.54 -20.26
N GLY A 53 13.82 -4.33 -21.54
CA GLY A 53 13.68 -5.32 -22.57
C GLY A 53 14.72 -6.44 -22.51
N SER A 54 15.09 -6.88 -21.32
CA SER A 54 16.05 -7.97 -21.10
C SER A 54 15.53 -9.29 -21.65
N PRO A 55 16.37 -10.13 -22.27
CA PRO A 55 15.95 -11.40 -22.85
C PRO A 55 15.31 -12.28 -21.78
N LYS A 56 14.15 -12.87 -22.11
CA LYS A 56 13.36 -13.74 -21.27
C LYS A 56 14.22 -14.90 -20.74
N GLY A 57 14.69 -14.75 -19.49
CA GLY A 57 15.12 -15.85 -18.67
C GLY A 57 13.92 -16.76 -18.32
N PRO A 58 14.09 -17.79 -17.51
CA PRO A 58 12.98 -18.60 -17.03
C PRO A 58 11.89 -17.67 -16.48
N GLU A 59 10.65 -17.84 -16.97
CA GLU A 59 9.58 -16.86 -16.77
C GLU A 59 9.35 -16.56 -15.30
N THR A 60 9.36 -15.28 -14.94
CA THR A 60 8.96 -14.84 -13.61
C THR A 60 7.54 -15.32 -13.34
N ALA A 61 7.30 -15.86 -12.16
CA ALA A 61 6.00 -16.38 -11.78
C ALA A 61 4.93 -15.26 -11.86
N MET A 62 3.90 -15.48 -12.66
CA MET A 62 2.89 -14.46 -13.00
C MET A 62 2.18 -13.94 -11.73
N TYR A 63 1.76 -14.83 -10.85
CA TYR A 63 1.02 -14.44 -9.62
C TYR A 63 1.95 -13.83 -8.58
N TYR A 64 3.20 -14.26 -8.53
CA TYR A 64 4.23 -13.56 -7.75
C TYR A 64 4.40 -12.11 -8.21
N ARG A 65 4.52 -11.89 -9.53
CA ARG A 65 4.63 -10.54 -10.10
C ARG A 65 3.37 -9.70 -9.83
N LEU A 66 2.18 -10.27 -10.02
CA LEU A 66 0.92 -9.59 -9.71
C LEU A 66 0.88 -9.13 -8.26
N SER A 67 1.31 -9.98 -7.34
CA SER A 67 1.35 -9.66 -5.90
C SER A 67 2.39 -8.60 -5.57
N GLN A 68 3.55 -8.61 -6.24
CA GLN A 68 4.54 -7.53 -6.13
C GLN A 68 3.98 -6.18 -6.60
N ASP A 69 3.29 -6.17 -7.74
CA ASP A 69 2.69 -4.96 -8.30
C ASP A 69 1.62 -4.41 -7.36
N MET A 70 0.78 -5.28 -6.78
CA MET A 70 -0.24 -4.89 -5.78
C MET A 70 0.40 -4.36 -4.50
N ALA A 71 1.38 -5.05 -3.92
CA ALA A 71 2.09 -4.58 -2.74
C ALA A 71 2.78 -3.22 -2.99
N THR A 72 3.40 -3.05 -4.17
CA THR A 72 4.04 -1.79 -4.56
C THR A 72 3.03 -0.65 -4.68
N LEU A 73 1.87 -0.91 -5.27
CA LEU A 73 0.80 0.08 -5.40
C LEU A 73 0.27 0.54 -4.04
N LEU A 74 -0.03 -0.42 -3.15
CA LEU A 74 -0.54 -0.14 -1.80
C LEU A 74 0.49 0.64 -0.98
N ASN A 75 1.75 0.20 -0.99
CA ASN A 75 2.83 0.85 -0.28
C ASN A 75 3.05 2.29 -0.78
N GLY A 76 3.10 2.50 -2.10
CA GLY A 76 3.34 3.80 -2.70
C GLY A 76 2.27 4.83 -2.35
N SER A 77 1.01 4.44 -2.40
CA SER A 77 -0.13 5.32 -2.15
C SER A 77 -0.19 5.84 -0.71
N ALA A 78 0.14 4.98 0.27
CA ALA A 78 0.11 5.33 1.69
C ALA A 78 1.33 6.14 2.12
N LEU A 79 2.52 5.76 1.63
CA LEU A 79 3.79 6.28 2.13
C LEU A 79 3.99 7.77 1.83
N GLN A 80 3.42 8.30 0.75
CA GLN A 80 3.60 9.70 0.38
C GLN A 80 3.05 10.65 1.46
N LEU A 81 1.79 10.47 1.90
CA LEU A 81 1.18 11.33 2.92
C LEU A 81 1.73 11.03 4.32
N LEU A 82 1.98 9.77 4.61
CA LEU A 82 2.60 9.39 5.88
C LEU A 82 4.00 9.99 6.03
N SER A 83 4.80 10.07 4.97
CA SER A 83 6.12 10.70 5.02
C SER A 83 6.04 12.17 5.38
N VAL A 84 5.05 12.90 4.86
CA VAL A 84 4.80 14.31 5.24
C VAL A 84 4.52 14.41 6.74
N ALA A 85 3.59 13.61 7.27
CA ALA A 85 3.25 13.62 8.69
C ALA A 85 4.47 13.30 9.57
N ARG A 86 5.28 12.30 9.18
CA ARG A 86 6.49 11.89 9.90
C ARG A 86 7.60 12.95 9.89
N VAL A 87 7.76 13.66 8.79
CA VAL A 87 8.71 14.79 8.74
C VAL A 87 8.22 15.94 9.63
N MET A 88 6.92 16.24 9.61
CA MET A 88 6.36 17.32 10.42
C MET A 88 6.57 17.11 11.91
N VAL A 89 6.35 15.91 12.45
CA VAL A 89 6.54 15.63 13.89
C VAL A 89 8.00 15.73 14.37
N GLN A 90 8.97 15.75 13.46
CA GLN A 90 10.37 15.99 13.83
C GLN A 90 10.68 17.47 14.05
N LEU A 91 9.83 18.38 13.56
CA LEU A 91 9.95 19.80 13.78
C LEU A 91 9.40 20.19 15.17
N PRO A 92 9.77 21.34 15.72
CA PRO A 92 9.09 21.88 16.91
C PRO A 92 7.60 22.12 16.62
N ALA A 93 6.72 21.72 17.55
CA ALA A 93 5.30 22.00 17.42
C ALA A 93 5.03 23.52 17.39
N THR A 94 4.19 23.95 16.45
CA THR A 94 3.79 25.37 16.29
C THR A 94 2.88 25.80 17.44
N THR A 95 2.00 24.89 17.90
CA THR A 95 1.08 25.16 19.00
C THR A 95 1.02 23.96 19.94
N ARG A 96 0.93 24.25 21.23
CA ARG A 96 0.82 23.25 22.31
C ARG A 96 -0.39 23.59 23.16
N MET A 97 -1.40 22.71 23.17
CA MET A 97 -2.63 22.91 23.95
C MET A 97 -2.98 21.61 24.71
N GLY A 98 -2.70 21.59 25.99
CA GLY A 98 -2.92 20.40 26.82
C GLY A 98 -2.24 19.15 26.21
N GLN A 99 -3.02 18.14 25.90
CA GLN A 99 -2.58 16.88 25.31
C GLN A 99 -2.45 16.93 23.78
N SER A 100 -2.66 18.08 23.15
CA SER A 100 -2.57 18.24 21.69
C SER A 100 -1.36 19.06 21.29
N ARG A 101 -0.79 18.69 20.15
CA ARG A 101 0.28 19.41 19.46
C ARG A 101 -0.13 19.65 18.02
N THR A 102 0.17 20.85 17.52
CA THR A 102 -0.08 21.21 16.13
C THR A 102 1.23 21.58 15.45
N TRP A 103 1.45 21.07 14.26
CA TRP A 103 2.55 21.44 13.37
C TRP A 103 1.99 22.10 12.12
N GLY A 104 2.60 23.18 11.73
CA GLY A 104 2.20 23.94 10.55
C GLY A 104 1.29 25.14 10.88
N PRO A 105 0.74 25.78 9.81
CA PRO A 105 0.78 25.31 8.40
C PRO A 105 2.19 25.37 7.78
N TYR A 106 2.57 24.29 7.11
CA TYR A 106 3.84 24.19 6.38
C TYR A 106 3.59 23.85 4.92
N ALA A 107 4.34 24.52 4.01
CA ALA A 107 4.42 24.17 2.61
C ALA A 107 5.77 23.46 2.37
N PRO A 108 5.76 22.17 2.02
CA PRO A 108 7.01 21.42 1.84
C PRO A 108 7.92 21.98 0.74
N GLY A 109 7.33 22.68 -0.23
CA GLY A 109 8.04 23.19 -1.40
C GLY A 109 8.24 22.09 -2.47
N GLY A 110 9.07 22.38 -3.48
CA GLY A 110 9.32 21.46 -4.58
C GLY A 110 8.10 21.26 -5.48
N ASN A 111 7.80 20.02 -5.81
CA ASN A 111 6.69 19.67 -6.71
C ASN A 111 5.33 19.49 -5.99
N ASP A 112 5.29 19.63 -4.67
CA ASP A 112 4.05 19.57 -3.90
C ASP A 112 3.62 20.99 -3.50
N PRO A 113 2.59 21.54 -4.18
CA PRO A 113 2.14 22.90 -3.93
C PRO A 113 1.29 23.04 -2.66
N LEU A 114 0.94 21.95 -1.99
CA LEU A 114 -0.01 21.96 -0.89
C LEU A 114 0.60 22.54 0.39
N THR A 115 -0.25 23.14 1.21
CA THR A 115 0.07 23.52 2.59
C THR A 115 -0.55 22.52 3.54
N TYR A 116 0.26 21.98 4.47
CA TYR A 116 -0.15 20.94 5.39
C TYR A 116 -0.21 21.44 6.84
N ARG A 117 -1.14 20.88 7.60
CA ARG A 117 -1.24 21.02 9.04
C ARG A 117 -1.44 19.64 9.65
N LEU A 118 -0.61 19.31 10.64
CA LEU A 118 -0.71 18.06 11.41
C LEU A 118 -1.15 18.41 12.82
N VAL A 119 -2.16 17.71 13.32
CA VAL A 119 -2.57 17.72 14.73
C VAL A 119 -2.37 16.32 15.29
N VAL A 120 -1.72 16.22 16.43
CA VAL A 120 -1.58 14.98 17.20
C VAL A 120 -2.12 15.23 18.59
N THR A 121 -3.00 14.34 19.05
CA THR A 121 -3.60 14.37 20.38
C THR A 121 -3.30 13.08 21.13
N GLN A 122 -2.73 13.21 22.32
CA GLN A 122 -2.54 12.09 23.22
C GLN A 122 -3.88 11.78 23.91
N LEU A 123 -4.40 10.58 23.71
CA LEU A 123 -5.67 10.12 24.27
C LEU A 123 -5.52 9.35 25.58
N GLY A 124 -4.29 8.94 25.90
CA GLY A 124 -3.94 8.16 27.09
C GLY A 124 -2.47 7.77 27.06
N ASN A 125 -2.03 6.94 27.98
CA ASN A 125 -0.66 6.44 27.98
C ASN A 125 -0.39 5.70 26.67
N ALA A 126 0.60 6.19 25.91
CA ALA A 126 1.04 5.61 24.63
C ALA A 126 -0.06 5.51 23.55
N VAL A 127 -1.21 6.19 23.70
CA VAL A 127 -2.31 6.20 22.72
C VAL A 127 -2.41 7.60 22.12
N PHE A 128 -2.29 7.67 20.81
CA PHE A 128 -2.33 8.94 20.07
C PHE A 128 -3.34 8.86 18.92
N ALA A 129 -4.05 9.96 18.69
CA ALA A 129 -4.76 10.23 17.44
C ALA A 129 -3.99 11.29 16.65
N TYR A 130 -3.99 11.17 15.33
CA TYR A 130 -3.34 12.13 14.44
C TYR A 130 -4.22 12.45 13.23
N THR A 131 -4.13 13.69 12.77
CA THR A 131 -4.86 14.19 11.59
C THR A 131 -3.96 15.10 10.79
N LEU A 132 -3.62 14.69 9.56
CA LEU A 132 -2.95 15.53 8.57
C LEU A 132 -4.01 16.13 7.65
N SER A 133 -4.08 17.44 7.62
CA SER A 133 -4.96 18.18 6.73
C SER A 133 -4.15 18.97 5.72
N ALA A 134 -4.69 19.12 4.52
CA ALA A 134 -4.06 19.88 3.45
C ALA A 134 -5.02 20.94 2.87
N ARG A 135 -4.46 21.99 2.30
CA ARG A 135 -5.19 22.99 1.51
C ARG A 135 -4.38 23.42 0.29
N ALA A 136 -5.07 23.96 -0.72
CA ALA A 136 -4.43 24.58 -1.86
C ALA A 136 -3.61 25.82 -1.44
N PRO A 137 -2.53 26.17 -2.14
CA PRO A 137 -1.77 27.37 -1.90
C PRO A 137 -2.57 28.59 -2.38
N SER A 138 -3.27 29.26 -1.49
CA SER A 138 -3.98 30.51 -1.81
C SER A 138 -3.56 31.61 -0.83
N ILE A 139 -3.43 32.84 -1.34
CA ILE A 139 -3.17 34.00 -0.51
C ILE A 139 -4.46 34.33 0.27
N GLY A 140 -4.40 34.38 1.60
CA GLY A 140 -5.54 34.66 2.46
C GLY A 140 -6.47 33.46 2.73
N ALA A 141 -6.02 32.23 2.45
CA ALA A 141 -6.77 31.02 2.73
C ALA A 141 -7.17 30.89 4.20
N SER A 142 -8.44 30.57 4.45
CA SER A 142 -8.99 30.41 5.80
C SER A 142 -8.66 29.04 6.42
N GLU A 143 -8.80 28.93 7.73
CA GLU A 143 -8.65 27.65 8.46
C GLU A 143 -9.68 26.60 8.01
N SER A 144 -10.86 27.02 7.56
CA SER A 144 -11.92 26.12 7.08
C SER A 144 -11.61 25.43 5.74
N GLU A 145 -10.57 25.87 5.04
CA GLU A 145 -10.15 25.26 3.75
C GLU A 145 -9.25 24.03 3.91
N PHE A 146 -8.81 23.73 5.13
CA PHE A 146 -8.05 22.52 5.40
C PHE A 146 -8.96 21.28 5.35
N LEU A 147 -8.69 20.36 4.43
CA LEU A 147 -9.38 19.08 4.33
C LEU A 147 -8.47 17.96 4.88
N THR A 148 -9.03 17.05 5.66
CA THR A 148 -8.31 15.87 6.15
C THR A 148 -7.93 14.97 4.99
N VAL A 149 -6.62 14.71 4.84
CA VAL A 149 -6.06 13.82 3.79
C VAL A 149 -5.49 12.52 4.36
N LEU A 150 -5.12 12.54 5.65
CA LEU A 150 -4.66 11.37 6.39
C LEU A 150 -5.10 11.51 7.84
N GLU A 151 -5.63 10.45 8.42
CA GLU A 151 -5.94 10.41 9.86
C GLU A 151 -5.76 9.01 10.42
N GLY A 152 -5.69 8.91 11.74
CA GLY A 152 -5.61 7.61 12.38
C GLY A 152 -5.36 7.69 13.87
N SER A 153 -5.11 6.52 14.42
CA SER A 153 -4.71 6.36 15.82
C SER A 153 -3.67 5.26 15.95
N VAL A 154 -2.81 5.39 16.94
CA VAL A 154 -1.79 4.39 17.26
C VAL A 154 -1.70 4.20 18.77
N THR A 155 -1.62 2.95 19.18
CA THR A 155 -1.13 2.56 20.49
C THR A 155 0.32 2.13 20.32
N GLN A 156 1.25 2.91 20.84
CA GLN A 156 2.69 2.61 20.74
C GLN A 156 3.04 1.39 21.61
N GLY A 157 3.88 0.53 21.09
CA GLY A 157 4.51 -0.55 21.85
C GLY A 157 5.71 -0.07 22.67
N ILE A 158 6.36 -1.00 23.34
CA ILE A 158 7.56 -0.72 24.14
C ILE A 158 8.73 -0.26 23.27
N THR A 159 8.82 -0.80 22.05
CA THR A 159 9.89 -0.47 21.11
C THR A 159 9.40 0.57 20.12
N VAL A 160 10.22 1.57 19.85
CA VAL A 160 9.92 2.60 18.83
C VAL A 160 9.68 1.93 17.48
N GLY A 161 8.56 2.27 16.85
CA GLY A 161 8.16 1.69 15.57
C GLY A 161 7.31 0.42 15.68
N ASN A 162 7.12 -0.15 16.87
CA ASN A 162 6.14 -1.19 17.13
C ASN A 162 4.88 -0.59 17.74
N GLY A 163 3.75 -1.20 17.45
CA GLY A 163 2.46 -0.75 17.97
C GLY A 163 1.32 -1.33 17.15
N LYS A 164 0.12 -0.95 17.52
CA LYS A 164 -1.09 -1.28 16.79
C LYS A 164 -1.94 -0.03 16.57
N GLY A 165 -2.72 -0.03 15.52
CA GLY A 165 -3.56 1.11 15.24
C GLY A 165 -4.22 1.03 13.88
N ARG A 166 -4.73 2.19 13.49
CA ARG A 166 -5.37 2.36 12.18
C ARG A 166 -4.94 3.65 11.52
N MET A 167 -4.99 3.66 10.21
CA MET A 167 -4.70 4.81 9.37
C MET A 167 -5.68 4.85 8.21
N THR A 168 -6.22 6.02 7.89
CA THR A 168 -7.10 6.25 6.74
C THR A 168 -6.50 7.32 5.84
N VAL A 169 -6.42 7.03 4.54
CA VAL A 169 -6.02 7.97 3.49
C VAL A 169 -7.25 8.40 2.70
N HIS A 170 -7.50 9.71 2.61
CA HIS A 170 -8.65 10.30 1.91
C HIS A 170 -8.19 10.94 0.58
N PHE A 171 -8.12 10.16 -0.50
CA PHE A 171 -7.71 10.68 -1.80
C PHE A 171 -8.71 11.66 -2.41
N ASP A 172 -10.01 11.49 -2.16
CA ASP A 172 -11.02 12.44 -2.65
C ASP A 172 -10.84 13.83 -2.06
N ASN A 173 -10.46 13.93 -0.77
CA ASN A 173 -10.14 15.21 -0.16
C ASN A 173 -8.84 15.79 -0.72
N ARG A 174 -7.81 14.93 -0.92
CA ARG A 174 -6.57 15.35 -1.57
C ARG A 174 -6.83 15.92 -2.96
N ARG A 175 -7.71 15.29 -3.75
CA ARG A 175 -8.07 15.76 -5.09
C ARG A 175 -8.82 17.10 -5.07
N LYS A 176 -9.65 17.37 -4.05
CA LYS A 176 -10.32 18.68 -3.89
C LYS A 176 -9.32 19.83 -3.69
N VAL A 177 -8.23 19.60 -2.95
CA VAL A 177 -7.17 20.59 -2.70
C VAL A 177 -6.06 20.58 -3.75
N SER A 178 -5.91 19.50 -4.50
CA SER A 178 -4.95 19.31 -5.61
C SER A 178 -5.66 18.72 -6.83
N PRO A 179 -6.30 19.55 -7.66
CA PRO A 179 -7.07 19.06 -8.82
C PRO A 179 -6.25 18.26 -9.85
N GLN A 180 -4.93 18.28 -9.76
CA GLN A 180 -4.04 17.49 -10.62
C GLN A 180 -3.77 16.07 -10.07
N SER A 181 -4.22 15.76 -8.85
CA SER A 181 -4.08 14.43 -8.24
C SER A 181 -4.84 13.39 -9.06
N CYS A 182 -4.21 12.24 -9.26
CA CYS A 182 -4.82 11.14 -10.02
C CYS A 182 -5.67 10.23 -9.13
N GLU A 183 -5.26 10.07 -7.89
CA GLU A 183 -5.86 9.13 -6.95
C GLU A 183 -7.24 9.59 -6.51
N GLN A 184 -8.15 8.65 -6.27
CA GLN A 184 -9.49 8.86 -5.73
C GLN A 184 -9.89 7.76 -4.76
N GLY A 185 -10.98 8.00 -4.00
CA GLY A 185 -11.49 7.07 -3.00
C GLY A 185 -10.76 7.12 -1.68
N ARG A 186 -10.76 6.00 -0.98
CA ARG A 186 -10.21 5.88 0.38
C ARG A 186 -9.46 4.57 0.54
N ILE A 187 -8.40 4.59 1.35
CA ILE A 187 -7.71 3.39 1.81
C ILE A 187 -7.65 3.42 3.33
N ASP A 188 -8.12 2.34 3.95
CA ASP A 188 -8.05 2.10 5.39
C ASP A 188 -7.00 1.03 5.67
N PHE A 189 -6.18 1.25 6.69
CA PHE A 189 -5.16 0.33 7.19
C PHE A 189 -5.44 0.05 8.66
N ASP A 190 -5.53 -1.23 9.03
CA ASP A 190 -5.49 -1.70 10.40
C ASP A 190 -4.22 -2.53 10.58
N PHE A 191 -3.39 -2.18 11.55
CA PHE A 191 -2.09 -2.82 11.74
C PHE A 191 -1.85 -3.21 13.19
N ASP A 192 -1.19 -4.36 13.40
CA ASP A 192 -0.69 -4.83 14.68
C ASP A 192 0.71 -5.42 14.51
N SER A 193 1.72 -4.69 14.99
CA SER A 193 3.13 -5.12 14.99
C SER A 193 3.65 -5.46 16.40
N LEU A 194 2.73 -5.71 17.35
CA LEU A 194 3.11 -6.13 18.70
C LEU A 194 3.42 -7.63 18.77
N GLY A 195 2.82 -8.42 17.87
CA GLY A 195 3.03 -9.85 17.75
C GLY A 195 4.07 -10.25 16.69
N ASP A 196 4.34 -11.53 16.60
CA ASP A 196 5.04 -12.19 15.50
C ASP A 196 4.19 -13.40 15.07
N PRO A 197 3.59 -13.35 13.87
CA PRO A 197 3.78 -12.36 12.81
C PRO A 197 3.14 -11.00 13.12
N ALA A 198 3.68 -9.94 12.52
CA ALA A 198 3.00 -8.66 12.40
C ALA A 198 1.86 -8.75 11.39
N LEU A 199 0.75 -8.09 11.67
CA LEU A 199 -0.49 -8.16 10.87
C LEU A 199 -0.79 -6.80 10.23
N LEU A 200 -1.31 -6.83 9.00
CA LEU A 200 -1.75 -5.64 8.28
C LEU A 200 -2.98 -5.96 7.44
N ASP A 201 -4.11 -5.34 7.78
CA ASP A 201 -5.34 -5.38 6.99
C ASP A 201 -5.50 -4.07 6.23
N ILE A 202 -5.85 -4.15 4.94
CA ILE A 202 -6.06 -2.98 4.09
C ILE A 202 -7.40 -3.12 3.39
N THR A 203 -8.20 -2.06 3.43
CA THR A 203 -9.46 -1.98 2.70
C THR A 203 -9.42 -0.81 1.71
N LEU A 204 -9.66 -1.11 0.44
CA LEU A 204 -9.90 -0.12 -0.60
C LEU A 204 -11.39 0.16 -0.70
N SER A 205 -11.76 1.43 -0.68
CA SER A 205 -13.13 1.88 -0.92
C SER A 205 -13.14 2.86 -2.07
N GLN A 206 -13.68 2.43 -3.21
CA GLN A 206 -13.73 3.23 -4.45
C GLN A 206 -12.36 3.82 -4.83
N ALA A 207 -11.29 3.08 -4.54
CA ALA A 207 -9.92 3.51 -4.81
C ALA A 207 -9.55 3.29 -6.28
N GLY A 208 -8.92 4.29 -6.89
CA GLY A 208 -8.53 4.22 -8.29
C GLY A 208 -7.63 5.38 -8.71
N SER A 209 -7.22 5.37 -9.97
CA SER A 209 -6.40 6.43 -10.56
C SER A 209 -7.11 6.98 -11.79
N GLN A 210 -8.15 7.79 -11.56
CA GLN A 210 -8.94 8.38 -12.62
C GLN A 210 -9.13 9.88 -12.41
N ASN A 211 -8.61 10.69 -13.31
CA ASN A 211 -8.85 12.13 -13.31
C ASN A 211 -9.07 12.62 -14.76
N PRO A 212 -10.32 12.88 -15.17
CA PRO A 212 -10.63 13.35 -16.53
C PRO A 212 -9.98 14.69 -16.88
N GLN A 213 -9.63 15.50 -15.90
CA GLN A 213 -8.99 16.81 -16.08
C GLN A 213 -7.47 16.69 -16.23
N ASN A 214 -6.88 15.55 -15.84
CA ASN A 214 -5.45 15.30 -15.93
C ASN A 214 -5.16 14.09 -16.85
N ARG A 215 -4.86 14.36 -18.11
CA ARG A 215 -4.57 13.32 -19.13
C ARG A 215 -3.32 12.48 -18.83
N ARG A 216 -2.52 12.86 -17.82
CA ARG A 216 -1.35 12.08 -17.39
C ARG A 216 -1.74 10.96 -16.43
N CYS A 217 -2.96 11.00 -15.87
CA CYS A 217 -3.46 9.94 -15.02
C CYS A 217 -3.83 8.71 -15.85
N LYS A 218 -3.47 7.54 -15.34
CA LYS A 218 -4.06 6.30 -15.83
C LYS A 218 -5.57 6.38 -15.56
N GLN A 219 -6.39 6.10 -16.55
CA GLN A 219 -7.84 6.13 -16.38
C GLN A 219 -8.32 4.77 -15.80
N GLU A 220 -7.85 4.42 -14.61
CA GLU A 220 -8.24 3.20 -13.92
C GLU A 220 -9.52 3.46 -13.12
N PRO A 221 -10.60 2.69 -13.36
CA PRO A 221 -11.86 2.88 -12.65
C PRO A 221 -11.69 2.61 -11.15
N PRO A 222 -12.55 3.23 -10.31
CA PRO A 222 -12.53 2.96 -8.88
C PRO A 222 -12.87 1.51 -8.58
N ARG A 223 -12.21 0.95 -7.58
CA ARG A 223 -12.34 -0.45 -7.17
C ARG A 223 -12.46 -0.55 -5.67
N ASP A 224 -13.18 -1.58 -5.24
CA ASP A 224 -13.17 -2.05 -3.86
C ASP A 224 -12.27 -3.27 -3.75
N GLY A 225 -11.63 -3.44 -2.61
CA GLY A 225 -10.76 -4.58 -2.38
C GLY A 225 -10.38 -4.73 -0.91
N ARG A 226 -9.98 -5.93 -0.55
CA ARG A 226 -9.48 -6.27 0.78
C ARG A 226 -8.16 -6.99 0.66
N PHE A 227 -7.25 -6.67 1.57
CA PHE A 227 -5.91 -7.24 1.60
C PHE A 227 -5.58 -7.59 3.05
N HIS A 228 -4.95 -8.72 3.22
CA HIS A 228 -4.43 -9.16 4.50
C HIS A 228 -2.98 -9.59 4.32
N ALA A 229 -2.09 -9.06 5.12
CA ALA A 229 -0.67 -9.41 5.09
C ALA A 229 -0.18 -9.80 6.48
N GLU A 230 0.62 -10.84 6.52
CA GLU A 230 1.35 -11.28 7.70
C GLU A 230 2.84 -11.29 7.37
N HIS A 231 3.64 -10.81 8.30
CA HIS A 231 5.09 -10.81 8.14
C HIS A 231 5.78 -11.19 9.44
N SER A 232 6.52 -12.30 9.41
CA SER A 232 7.32 -12.74 10.54
C SER A 232 8.67 -12.04 10.56
N GLN A 233 9.25 -11.91 11.75
CA GLN A 233 10.61 -11.42 11.93
C GLN A 233 11.66 -12.31 11.24
N SER A 234 11.35 -13.58 10.99
CA SER A 234 12.20 -14.49 10.22
C SER A 234 12.26 -14.15 8.72
N GLY A 235 11.34 -13.29 8.22
CA GLY A 235 11.22 -12.95 6.80
C GLY A 235 10.18 -13.76 6.03
N SER A 236 9.59 -14.79 6.62
CA SER A 236 8.46 -15.52 6.05
C SER A 236 7.18 -14.69 6.19
N GLY A 237 6.14 -15.03 5.42
CA GLY A 237 4.87 -14.32 5.54
C GLY A 237 3.79 -14.83 4.61
N SER A 238 2.67 -14.13 4.65
CA SER A 238 1.54 -14.32 3.74
C SER A 238 1.01 -12.97 3.23
N PHE A 239 0.40 -13.00 2.04
CA PHE A 239 -0.31 -11.87 1.47
C PHE A 239 -1.51 -12.36 0.70
N MET A 240 -2.68 -12.04 1.19
CA MET A 240 -3.96 -12.39 0.57
C MET A 240 -4.64 -11.11 0.08
N PHE A 241 -5.31 -11.20 -1.06
CA PHE A 241 -6.19 -10.15 -1.52
C PHE A 241 -7.43 -10.68 -2.22
N ASP A 242 -8.52 -9.96 -2.00
CA ASP A 242 -9.79 -10.07 -2.69
C ASP A 242 -10.03 -8.73 -3.40
N LEU A 243 -9.97 -8.75 -4.72
CA LEU A 243 -10.03 -7.54 -5.54
C LEU A 243 -10.97 -7.75 -6.72
N ARG A 244 -11.89 -6.83 -6.90
CA ARG A 244 -12.70 -6.77 -8.10
C ARG A 244 -11.98 -5.99 -9.19
N THR A 245 -11.60 -6.66 -10.29
CA THR A 245 -10.80 -6.08 -11.36
C THR A 245 -11.10 -6.71 -12.71
N ASP A 246 -10.81 -6.01 -13.78
CA ASP A 246 -10.82 -6.55 -15.15
C ASP A 246 -9.53 -7.34 -15.38
N VAL A 247 -9.65 -8.67 -15.49
CA VAL A 247 -8.50 -9.54 -15.80
C VAL A 247 -8.18 -9.60 -17.29
N HIS A 248 -9.07 -9.05 -18.14
CA HIS A 248 -8.93 -8.97 -19.60
C HIS A 248 -8.47 -7.59 -20.07
N GLN A 249 -7.65 -6.91 -19.27
CA GLN A 249 -7.20 -5.53 -19.52
C GLN A 249 -6.83 -5.28 -20.97
N GLY A 250 -7.47 -4.25 -21.56
CA GLY A 250 -7.26 -3.86 -22.97
C GLY A 250 -8.21 -4.51 -23.97
N ASP A 251 -9.05 -5.44 -23.57
CA ASP A 251 -10.11 -5.99 -24.45
C ASP A 251 -11.45 -5.29 -24.19
N ALA A 252 -11.73 -4.26 -24.97
CA ALA A 252 -12.98 -3.49 -24.87
C ALA A 252 -14.25 -4.33 -25.11
N SER A 253 -14.14 -5.53 -25.66
CA SER A 253 -15.26 -6.46 -25.85
C SER A 253 -15.59 -7.25 -24.58
N ARG A 254 -14.74 -7.16 -23.54
CA ARG A 254 -14.81 -7.89 -22.28
C ARG A 254 -14.70 -6.95 -21.06
N PRO A 255 -15.66 -6.03 -20.89
CA PRO A 255 -15.57 -4.95 -19.91
C PRO A 255 -16.02 -5.33 -18.47
N LEU A 256 -16.48 -6.56 -18.26
CA LEU A 256 -16.99 -6.97 -16.95
C LEU A 256 -15.83 -7.17 -15.96
N LEU A 257 -16.09 -6.86 -14.71
CA LEU A 257 -15.11 -7.05 -13.65
C LEU A 257 -15.24 -8.45 -13.05
N GLU A 258 -14.12 -9.14 -12.92
CA GLU A 258 -13.98 -10.39 -12.20
C GLU A 258 -13.61 -10.15 -10.74
N THR A 259 -13.95 -11.11 -9.90
CA THR A 259 -13.43 -11.23 -8.53
C THR A 259 -12.18 -12.08 -8.55
N VAL A 260 -11.05 -11.51 -8.14
CA VAL A 260 -9.76 -12.18 -8.02
C VAL A 260 -9.43 -12.36 -6.55
N LEU A 261 -9.43 -13.60 -6.09
CA LEU A 261 -8.95 -13.97 -4.77
C LEU A 261 -7.58 -14.63 -4.94
N LEU A 262 -6.56 -14.11 -4.29
CA LEU A 262 -5.21 -14.67 -4.35
C LEU A 262 -4.59 -14.73 -2.96
N HIS A 263 -4.06 -15.88 -2.59
CA HIS A 263 -3.36 -16.11 -1.34
C HIS A 263 -1.92 -16.55 -1.62
N ASN A 264 -0.98 -15.73 -1.22
CA ASN A 264 0.44 -15.99 -1.34
C ASN A 264 1.02 -16.36 0.02
N ARG A 265 1.95 -17.30 0.03
CA ARG A 265 2.78 -17.64 1.20
C ARG A 265 4.22 -17.81 0.76
N TRP A 266 5.14 -17.34 1.58
CA TRP A 266 6.57 -17.46 1.30
C TRP A 266 7.37 -17.79 2.56
N ASN A 267 8.50 -18.44 2.32
CA ASN A 267 9.49 -18.80 3.32
C ASN A 267 10.50 -17.64 3.51
N GLU A 268 11.36 -17.78 4.51
CA GLU A 268 12.44 -16.84 4.83
C GLU A 268 13.37 -16.55 3.64
N ASN A 269 13.60 -17.55 2.76
CA ASN A 269 14.41 -17.39 1.55
C ASN A 269 13.67 -16.75 0.37
N GLY A 270 12.41 -16.35 0.53
CA GLY A 270 11.60 -15.72 -0.51
C GLY A 270 10.95 -16.69 -1.51
N SER A 271 11.23 -18.00 -1.45
CA SER A 271 10.47 -18.99 -2.23
C SER A 271 9.05 -19.11 -1.71
N GLY A 272 8.09 -19.41 -2.58
CA GLY A 272 6.71 -19.43 -2.11
C GLY A 272 5.71 -20.03 -3.08
N ARG A 273 4.44 -19.85 -2.74
CA ARG A 273 3.28 -20.35 -3.47
C ARG A 273 2.16 -19.33 -3.47
N SER A 274 1.48 -19.23 -4.61
CA SER A 274 0.19 -18.56 -4.76
C SER A 274 -0.88 -19.58 -5.07
N ASP A 275 -1.99 -19.51 -4.35
CA ASP A 275 -3.22 -20.22 -4.69
C ASP A 275 -4.30 -19.16 -4.92
N GLY A 276 -5.09 -19.30 -5.97
CA GLY A 276 -6.04 -18.28 -6.34
C GLY A 276 -7.31 -18.80 -6.99
N LYS A 277 -8.28 -17.91 -7.09
CA LYS A 277 -9.59 -18.11 -7.71
C LYS A 277 -9.97 -16.86 -8.47
N ILE A 278 -10.42 -17.05 -9.71
CA ILE A 278 -11.03 -15.98 -10.51
C ILE A 278 -12.47 -16.39 -10.79
N ALA A 279 -13.41 -15.52 -10.44
CA ALA A 279 -14.84 -15.76 -10.58
C ALA A 279 -15.54 -14.53 -11.18
N ASP A 280 -16.83 -14.68 -11.46
CA ASP A 280 -17.70 -13.63 -11.99
C ASP A 280 -17.32 -13.14 -13.40
N GLY A 281 -17.84 -12.01 -13.80
CA GLY A 281 -17.55 -11.36 -15.08
C GLY A 281 -17.64 -12.28 -16.29
N GLU A 282 -16.71 -12.11 -17.21
CA GLU A 282 -16.61 -12.92 -18.44
C GLU A 282 -16.14 -14.34 -18.16
N VAL A 283 -15.36 -14.59 -17.09
CA VAL A 283 -14.87 -15.93 -16.75
C VAL A 283 -16.03 -16.91 -16.54
N THR A 284 -17.10 -16.49 -15.85
CA THR A 284 -18.28 -17.33 -15.67
C THR A 284 -18.99 -17.64 -16.99
N SER A 285 -19.03 -16.69 -17.92
CA SER A 285 -19.64 -16.87 -19.25
C SER A 285 -18.78 -17.79 -20.12
N ASP A 286 -17.47 -17.62 -20.09
CA ASP A 286 -16.52 -18.44 -20.84
C ASP A 286 -16.55 -19.91 -20.40
N LEU A 287 -16.57 -20.16 -19.10
CA LEU A 287 -16.70 -21.51 -18.55
C LEU A 287 -17.99 -22.18 -18.99
N ARG A 288 -19.13 -21.45 -18.91
CA ARG A 288 -20.43 -21.98 -19.37
C ARG A 288 -20.42 -22.27 -20.87
N ASN A 289 -19.88 -21.38 -21.68
CA ASN A 289 -19.77 -21.58 -23.13
C ASN A 289 -18.88 -22.76 -23.52
N ALA A 290 -17.88 -23.05 -22.67
CA ALA A 290 -17.00 -24.19 -22.81
C ALA A 290 -17.60 -25.51 -22.24
N GLY A 291 -18.82 -25.45 -21.66
CA GLY A 291 -19.53 -26.63 -21.15
C GLY A 291 -19.15 -27.04 -19.72
N PHE A 292 -18.48 -26.16 -18.97
CA PHE A 292 -18.14 -26.43 -17.56
C PHE A 292 -19.30 -26.07 -16.62
N ALA A 293 -19.48 -26.85 -15.58
CA ALA A 293 -20.43 -26.56 -14.50
C ALA A 293 -19.88 -25.54 -13.50
N GLU A 294 -18.57 -25.48 -13.38
CA GLU A 294 -17.85 -24.55 -12.53
C GLU A 294 -18.07 -23.09 -12.98
N ARG A 295 -18.10 -22.16 -12.03
CA ARG A 295 -18.27 -20.73 -12.27
C ARG A 295 -17.01 -19.94 -11.98
N TYR A 296 -15.89 -20.61 -11.69
CA TYR A 296 -14.63 -20.01 -11.35
C TYR A 296 -13.48 -20.86 -11.88
N VAL A 297 -12.36 -20.21 -12.06
CA VAL A 297 -11.06 -20.84 -12.37
C VAL A 297 -10.23 -20.82 -11.10
N THR A 298 -9.65 -21.97 -10.74
CA THR A 298 -8.62 -22.05 -9.69
C THR A 298 -7.24 -22.07 -10.31
N MET A 299 -6.27 -21.56 -9.58
CA MET A 299 -4.89 -21.50 -9.99
C MET A 299 -3.94 -21.71 -8.83
N SER A 300 -2.86 -22.44 -9.08
CA SER A 300 -1.76 -22.58 -8.15
C SER A 300 -0.45 -22.36 -8.88
N GLN A 301 0.46 -21.61 -8.28
CA GLN A 301 1.79 -21.35 -8.83
C GLN A 301 2.82 -21.32 -7.71
N CYS A 302 3.94 -22.01 -7.91
CA CYS A 302 5.06 -21.96 -6.99
C CYS A 302 6.27 -21.33 -7.65
N TRP A 303 7.03 -20.58 -6.87
CA TRP A 303 8.25 -19.92 -7.30
C TRP A 303 9.41 -20.20 -6.37
N ASN A 304 10.64 -20.13 -6.92
CA ASN A 304 11.87 -20.23 -6.16
C ASN A 304 12.26 -18.88 -5.51
N ASP A 305 13.38 -18.82 -4.83
CA ASP A 305 13.97 -17.62 -4.19
C ASP A 305 14.24 -16.47 -5.16
N SER A 306 14.34 -16.74 -6.44
CA SER A 306 14.50 -15.74 -7.50
C SER A 306 13.17 -15.32 -8.16
N GLY A 307 12.02 -15.76 -7.63
CA GLY A 307 10.70 -15.47 -8.17
C GLY A 307 10.35 -16.16 -9.49
N GLN A 308 11.09 -17.21 -9.87
CA GLN A 308 10.88 -17.96 -11.10
C GLN A 308 9.89 -19.11 -10.86
N THR A 309 9.01 -19.35 -11.83
CA THR A 309 8.03 -20.45 -11.76
C THR A 309 8.74 -21.81 -11.70
N VAL A 310 8.41 -22.60 -10.68
CA VAL A 310 8.84 -24.01 -10.55
C VAL A 310 7.70 -24.99 -10.73
N PHE A 311 6.47 -24.53 -10.52
CA PHE A 311 5.24 -25.29 -10.76
C PHE A 311 4.08 -24.33 -11.02
N GLN A 312 3.16 -24.73 -11.90
CA GLN A 312 1.92 -24.02 -12.14
C GLN A 312 0.84 -24.96 -12.63
N ILE A 313 -0.39 -24.75 -12.15
CA ILE A 313 -1.59 -25.44 -12.62
C ILE A 313 -2.78 -24.48 -12.60
N THR A 314 -3.69 -24.63 -13.56
CA THR A 314 -4.97 -23.94 -13.62
C THR A 314 -6.07 -24.95 -13.92
N ALA A 315 -7.20 -24.85 -13.24
CA ALA A 315 -8.34 -25.71 -13.43
C ALA A 315 -9.65 -24.89 -13.55
N PRO A 316 -10.53 -25.20 -14.50
CA PRO A 316 -10.37 -26.21 -15.55
C PRO A 316 -9.37 -25.78 -16.64
N GLU A 317 -8.69 -26.71 -17.27
CA GLU A 317 -7.65 -26.46 -18.30
C GLU A 317 -8.17 -25.80 -19.59
N ALA A 318 -9.48 -25.77 -19.78
CA ALA A 318 -10.10 -25.44 -21.07
C ALA A 318 -10.01 -23.99 -21.52
N LEU A 319 -9.66 -23.05 -20.67
CA LEU A 319 -9.68 -21.62 -20.99
C LEU A 319 -8.40 -21.08 -21.64
N ARG A 320 -7.47 -21.94 -22.09
CA ARG A 320 -6.15 -21.56 -22.62
C ARG A 320 -5.31 -20.66 -21.69
N LEU A 321 -5.75 -20.49 -20.44
CA LEU A 321 -5.10 -19.60 -19.49
C LEU A 321 -3.82 -20.18 -18.93
N THR A 322 -3.63 -21.52 -19.02
CA THR A 322 -2.34 -22.11 -18.64
C THR A 322 -2.16 -23.56 -19.10
N THR A 323 -0.92 -23.88 -19.31
CA THR A 323 -0.39 -25.24 -19.34
C THR A 323 0.10 -25.61 -17.95
N THR A 324 -0.10 -26.85 -17.52
CA THR A 324 0.59 -27.37 -16.33
C THR A 324 2.10 -27.32 -16.57
N LEU A 325 2.83 -26.60 -15.73
CA LEU A 325 4.29 -26.46 -15.79
C LEU A 325 4.95 -27.07 -14.56
N GLY A 326 6.02 -27.78 -14.74
CA GLY A 326 6.88 -28.25 -13.66
C GLY A 326 6.30 -29.42 -12.87
N GLN A 327 6.84 -29.66 -11.66
CA GLN A 327 6.48 -30.76 -10.78
C GLN A 327 5.93 -30.23 -9.45
N ALA A 328 4.75 -30.69 -9.04
CA ALA A 328 4.12 -30.33 -7.77
C ALA A 328 5.02 -30.60 -6.55
N SER A 329 5.90 -31.60 -6.62
CA SER A 329 6.87 -31.91 -5.56
C SER A 329 7.92 -30.81 -5.32
N ARG A 330 8.06 -29.87 -6.23
CA ARG A 330 8.93 -28.68 -6.07
C ARG A 330 8.23 -27.50 -5.38
N CYS A 331 6.92 -27.62 -5.15
CA CYS A 331 6.17 -26.65 -4.38
C CYS A 331 6.51 -26.72 -2.89
N VAL A 332 7.13 -25.71 -2.37
CA VAL A 332 7.34 -25.48 -0.93
C VAL A 332 6.98 -24.02 -0.69
N PRO A 333 6.03 -23.70 0.12
CA PRO A 333 5.37 -24.32 1.26
C PRO A 333 4.12 -25.16 0.90
N PRO A 334 3.50 -25.84 1.89
CA PRO A 334 2.30 -26.65 1.67
C PRO A 334 1.13 -25.77 1.17
N THR A 335 0.13 -26.44 0.59
CA THR A 335 -1.10 -25.82 0.06
C THR A 335 -1.69 -24.84 1.05
N ALA A 336 -1.89 -23.59 0.64
CA ALA A 336 -2.73 -22.68 1.36
C ALA A 336 -4.18 -23.12 1.14
N GLU A 337 -4.98 -23.26 2.20
CA GLU A 337 -6.42 -23.34 2.05
C GLU A 337 -6.91 -21.98 1.59
N LEU A 338 -7.68 -21.94 0.49
CA LEU A 338 -8.37 -20.73 0.07
C LEU A 338 -9.48 -20.50 1.07
N PRO A 339 -9.72 -19.28 1.57
CA PRO A 339 -10.91 -18.97 2.35
C PRO A 339 -12.15 -19.27 1.50
N GLU A 340 -13.15 -19.89 2.10
CA GLU A 340 -14.44 -20.24 1.49
C GLU A 340 -15.21 -19.04 0.97
#